data_e939c38ba977e9e751c413adf25938a0
#
_entry.id   e939c38ba977e9e751c413adf25938a0
#
_cell.length_a   1.000
_cell.length_b   1.000
_cell.length_c   1.000
_cell.angle_alpha   90.00
_cell.angle_beta   90.00
_cell.angle_gamma   90.00
#
_symmetry.space_group_name_H-M   'P 1'
#
loop_
_entity.id
_entity.type
_entity.pdbx_description
1 polymer ?
#
loop_
_entity_poly.entity_id
_entity_poly.type
_entity_poly.pdbx_seq_one_letter_code
_entity_poly.pdbx_strand_id
1 'polypeptide(L)'
;MTEEIPLRQLIVDALEELKALDIRIVDVRGQTSVTDWLVIASGTSSRHVKSLAEHVSQEMKVKYSVTALGSEGADVAEWVLVDFDSVVLHVMQPPIREFYDLERLWDRRSRDTAENGER
;
A
#
# COMPACT_ATOMS: atom_id res chain seq x y z
N MET A 1 10.43 21.16 19.03
CA MET A 1 10.98 20.11 18.19
C MET A 1 9.88 19.42 17.41
N THR A 2 10.04 19.32 16.11
CA THR A 2 9.00 18.74 15.25
C THR A 2 9.25 17.25 15.11
N GLU A 3 8.25 16.45 15.35
CA GLU A 3 8.36 15.03 15.09
C GLU A 3 8.24 14.79 13.60
N GLU A 4 9.05 13.91 13.08
CA GLU A 4 8.96 13.53 11.69
C GLU A 4 7.74 12.64 11.49
N ILE A 5 6.98 12.94 10.45
CA ILE A 5 5.84 12.11 10.06
C ILE A 5 6.38 10.93 9.27
N PRO A 6 6.06 9.69 9.65
CA PRO A 6 6.54 8.52 8.92
C PRO A 6 6.08 8.52 7.47
N LEU A 7 6.90 7.98 6.59
CA LEU A 7 6.57 7.91 5.17
C LEU A 7 5.22 7.23 4.92
N ARG A 8 4.93 6.16 5.64
CA ARG A 8 3.63 5.47 5.49
C ARG A 8 2.44 6.39 5.74
N GLN A 9 2.59 7.33 6.68
CA GLN A 9 1.52 8.28 6.97
C GLN A 9 1.41 9.34 5.88
N LEU A 10 2.53 9.81 5.34
CA LEU A 10 2.53 10.75 4.23
C LEU A 10 1.84 10.14 3.01
N ILE A 11 2.07 8.87 2.78
CA ILE A 11 1.41 8.14 1.69
C ILE A 11 -0.10 8.05 1.92
N VAL A 12 -0.52 7.75 3.15
CA VAL A 12 -1.94 7.71 3.51
C VAL A 12 -2.59 9.09 3.27
N ASP A 13 -1.92 10.16 3.71
CA ASP A 13 -2.44 11.52 3.53
C ASP A 13 -2.65 11.83 2.04
N ALA A 14 -1.70 11.47 1.20
CA ALA A 14 -1.81 11.68 -0.24
C ALA A 14 -2.95 10.85 -0.86
N LEU A 15 -3.14 9.62 -0.38
CA LEU A 15 -4.25 8.78 -0.84
C LEU A 15 -5.59 9.38 -0.47
N GLU A 16 -5.69 9.94 0.72
CA GLU A 16 -6.92 10.58 1.19
C GLU A 16 -7.28 11.80 0.35
N GLU A 17 -6.30 12.52 -0.16
CA GLU A 17 -6.53 13.68 -1.02
C GLU A 17 -7.33 13.34 -2.28
N LEU A 18 -7.16 12.13 -2.81
CA LEU A 18 -7.91 11.66 -3.98
C LEU A 18 -8.97 10.62 -3.60
N LYS A 19 -9.39 10.64 -2.34
CA LYS A 19 -10.51 9.83 -1.87
C LYS A 19 -10.34 8.33 -2.06
N ALA A 20 -9.15 7.82 -1.80
CA ALA A 20 -8.93 6.37 -1.78
C ALA A 20 -9.83 5.73 -0.73
N LEU A 21 -10.24 4.49 -1.00
CA LEU A 21 -11.13 3.75 -0.12
C LEU A 21 -10.36 2.73 0.70
N ASP A 22 -10.86 2.46 1.91
CA ASP A 22 -10.37 1.38 2.76
C ASP A 22 -8.85 1.32 2.89
N ILE A 23 -8.25 2.45 3.27
CA ILE A 23 -6.80 2.55 3.42
C ILE A 23 -6.38 1.81 4.67
N ARG A 24 -5.39 0.92 4.51
CA ARG A 24 -4.83 0.17 5.63
C ARG A 24 -3.32 0.21 5.60
N ILE A 25 -2.73 0.31 6.79
CA ILE A 25 -1.28 0.19 7.00
C ILE A 25 -1.06 -1.17 7.65
N VAL A 26 -0.20 -1.98 7.04
CA VAL A 26 0.12 -3.31 7.56
C VAL A 26 1.60 -3.37 7.93
N ASP A 27 1.88 -3.71 9.18
CA ASP A 27 3.24 -3.87 9.68
C ASP A 27 3.75 -5.26 9.29
N VAL A 28 4.75 -5.28 8.41
CA VAL A 28 5.36 -6.55 7.96
C VAL A 28 6.79 -6.70 8.45
N ARG A 29 7.21 -5.85 9.38
CA ARG A 29 8.55 -5.93 9.98
C ARG A 29 8.70 -7.28 10.70
N GLY A 30 9.80 -7.94 10.46
CA GLY A 30 10.04 -9.25 11.03
C GLY A 30 9.37 -10.41 10.30
N GLN A 31 8.53 -10.12 9.30
CA GLN A 31 7.89 -11.15 8.47
C GLN A 31 8.55 -11.26 7.10
N THR A 32 9.15 -10.18 6.65
CA THR A 32 9.87 -10.14 5.38
C THR A 32 11.04 -9.17 5.48
N SER A 33 12.07 -9.40 4.69
CA SER A 33 13.20 -8.48 4.59
C SER A 33 13.02 -7.50 3.43
N VAL A 34 11.93 -7.63 2.65
CA VAL A 34 11.72 -6.83 1.44
C VAL A 34 11.28 -5.41 1.78
N THR A 35 10.42 -5.26 2.76
CA THR A 35 9.92 -3.95 3.16
C THR A 35 9.49 -3.99 4.63
N ASP A 36 9.25 -2.81 5.21
CA ASP A 36 8.80 -2.71 6.59
C ASP A 36 7.29 -2.57 6.71
N TRP A 37 6.67 -1.90 5.74
CA TRP A 37 5.25 -1.57 5.79
C TRP A 37 4.59 -1.75 4.45
N LEU A 38 3.36 -2.22 4.48
CA LEU A 38 2.49 -2.17 3.30
C LEU A 38 1.43 -1.12 3.56
N VAL A 39 1.12 -0.34 2.54
CA VAL A 39 -0.06 0.52 2.55
C VAL A 39 -0.97 -0.01 1.46
N ILE A 40 -2.17 -0.38 1.82
CA ILE A 40 -3.14 -0.98 0.90
C ILE A 40 -4.35 -0.08 0.82
N ALA A 41 -4.77 0.25 -0.38
CA ALA A 41 -5.93 1.11 -0.61
C ALA A 41 -6.71 0.62 -1.82
N SER A 42 -7.95 1.04 -1.91
CA SER A 42 -8.81 0.72 -3.06
C SER A 42 -9.16 1.97 -3.84
N GLY A 43 -9.28 1.79 -5.14
CA GLY A 43 -9.83 2.79 -6.05
C GLY A 43 -11.07 2.25 -6.71
N THR A 44 -12.00 3.13 -7.08
CA THR A 44 -13.32 2.75 -7.62
C THR A 44 -13.30 2.26 -9.06
N SER A 45 -12.22 2.54 -9.78
CA SER A 45 -12.08 2.20 -11.20
C SER A 45 -10.61 2.11 -11.57
N SER A 46 -10.30 1.61 -12.75
CA SER A 46 -8.93 1.60 -13.28
C SER A 46 -8.34 3.00 -13.28
N ARG A 47 -9.12 3.97 -13.71
CA ARG A 47 -8.69 5.38 -13.75
C ARG A 47 -8.36 5.90 -12.35
N HIS A 48 -9.20 5.60 -11.37
CA HIS A 48 -9.00 6.03 -9.99
C HIS A 48 -7.74 5.38 -9.41
N VAL A 49 -7.58 4.08 -9.61
CA VAL A 49 -6.39 3.33 -9.15
C VAL A 49 -5.12 3.96 -9.74
N LYS A 50 -5.11 4.21 -11.03
CA LYS A 50 -3.97 4.82 -11.70
C LYS A 50 -3.69 6.23 -11.18
N SER A 51 -4.73 7.04 -11.03
CA SER A 51 -4.61 8.41 -10.51
C SER A 51 -4.07 8.43 -9.09
N LEU A 52 -4.52 7.51 -8.25
CA LEU A 52 -4.04 7.40 -6.87
C LEU A 52 -2.55 7.09 -6.84
N ALA A 53 -2.12 6.10 -7.62
CA ALA A 53 -0.70 5.73 -7.66
C ALA A 53 0.19 6.87 -8.17
N GLU A 54 -0.26 7.54 -9.23
CA GLU A 54 0.47 8.68 -9.80
C GLU A 54 0.54 9.85 -8.82
N HIS A 55 -0.57 10.15 -8.16
CA HIS A 55 -0.64 11.25 -7.20
C HIS A 55 0.30 11.01 -6.02
N VAL A 56 0.27 9.82 -5.44
CA VAL A 56 1.17 9.48 -4.33
C VAL A 56 2.63 9.60 -4.76
N SER A 57 2.98 9.04 -5.92
CA SER A 57 4.35 9.10 -6.44
C SER A 57 4.81 10.54 -6.63
N GLN A 58 3.96 11.37 -7.20
CA GLN A 58 4.26 12.78 -7.46
C GLN A 58 4.39 13.58 -6.16
N GLU A 59 3.47 13.40 -5.22
CA GLU A 59 3.50 14.10 -3.93
C GLU A 59 4.74 13.74 -3.13
N MET A 60 5.09 12.46 -3.09
CA MET A 60 6.29 12.04 -2.34
C MET A 60 7.54 12.64 -2.95
N LYS A 61 7.63 12.66 -4.27
CA LYS A 61 8.79 13.20 -4.97
C LYS A 61 8.91 14.72 -4.80
N VAL A 62 7.83 15.43 -5.02
CA VAL A 62 7.86 16.91 -5.03
C VAL A 62 7.94 17.47 -3.62
N LYS A 63 7.15 16.98 -2.69
CA LYS A 63 7.09 17.54 -1.34
C LYS A 63 8.17 17.02 -0.41
N TYR A 64 8.59 15.77 -0.57
CA TYR A 64 9.45 15.12 0.40
C TYR A 64 10.74 14.56 -0.18
N SER A 65 10.96 14.76 -1.46
CA SER A 65 12.17 14.25 -2.17
C SER A 65 12.31 12.72 -2.05
N VAL A 66 11.18 12.02 -1.97
CA VAL A 66 11.16 10.57 -1.93
C VAL A 66 10.71 10.05 -3.29
N THR A 67 11.63 9.42 -4.01
CA THR A 67 11.36 8.87 -5.33
C THR A 67 11.10 7.38 -5.23
N ALA A 68 10.02 6.91 -5.84
CA ALA A 68 9.74 5.48 -5.89
C ALA A 68 10.85 4.75 -6.64
N LEU A 69 11.23 3.57 -6.17
CA LEU A 69 12.20 2.71 -6.83
C LEU A 69 11.65 2.11 -8.12
N GLY A 70 10.33 1.94 -8.17
CA GLY A 70 9.66 1.42 -9.34
C GLY A 70 8.17 1.29 -9.10
N SER A 71 7.43 1.05 -10.16
CA SER A 71 6.00 0.76 -10.05
C SER A 71 5.61 -0.26 -11.12
N GLU A 72 4.56 -1.02 -10.85
CA GLU A 72 4.07 -2.05 -11.75
C GLU A 72 2.56 -2.05 -11.78
N GLY A 73 1.99 -2.46 -12.90
CA GLY A 73 0.56 -2.67 -13.06
C GLY A 73 -0.22 -1.48 -13.58
N ALA A 74 0.41 -0.34 -13.85
CA ALA A 74 -0.28 0.88 -14.24
C ALA A 74 -1.01 0.77 -15.59
N ASP A 75 -0.58 -0.11 -16.49
CA ASP A 75 -1.20 -0.29 -17.83
C ASP A 75 -2.62 -0.83 -17.71
N VAL A 76 -2.84 -1.82 -16.86
CA VAL A 76 -4.16 -2.42 -16.67
C VAL A 76 -4.91 -1.69 -15.54
N ALA A 77 -4.17 -1.27 -14.52
CA ALA A 77 -4.68 -0.50 -13.39
C ALA A 77 -5.80 -1.21 -12.59
N GLU A 78 -5.71 -2.52 -12.50
CA GLU A 78 -6.54 -3.28 -11.57
C GLU A 78 -5.82 -3.40 -10.23
N TRP A 79 -4.51 -3.46 -10.28
CA TRP A 79 -3.63 -3.58 -9.13
C TRP A 79 -2.32 -2.89 -9.48
N VAL A 80 -2.08 -1.74 -8.88
CA VAL A 80 -0.82 -0.99 -9.07
C VAL A 80 -0.01 -1.05 -7.80
N LEU A 81 1.26 -1.40 -7.96
CA LEU A 81 2.22 -1.46 -6.86
C LEU A 81 3.23 -0.33 -7.06
N VAL A 82 3.51 0.42 -5.99
CA VAL A 82 4.56 1.45 -6.00
C VAL A 82 5.53 1.16 -4.87
N ASP A 83 6.78 0.94 -5.22
CA ASP A 83 7.83 0.56 -4.27
C ASP A 83 8.62 1.77 -3.79
N PHE A 84 8.49 2.09 -2.49
CA PHE A 84 9.23 3.15 -1.84
C PHE A 84 10.32 2.60 -0.89
N ASP A 85 10.71 1.34 -1.07
CA ASP A 85 11.70 0.64 -0.26
C ASP A 85 11.17 0.24 1.12
N SER A 86 11.12 1.17 2.07
CA SER A 86 10.60 0.84 3.42
C SER A 86 9.08 0.70 3.45
N VAL A 87 8.40 1.20 2.43
CA VAL A 87 6.95 1.11 2.29
C VAL A 87 6.62 0.69 0.86
N VAL A 88 5.77 -0.31 0.71
CA VAL A 88 5.24 -0.67 -0.60
C VAL A 88 3.75 -0.36 -0.61
N LEU A 89 3.35 0.45 -1.58
CA LEU A 89 1.96 0.84 -1.76
C LEU A 89 1.28 -0.12 -2.74
N HIS A 90 0.12 -0.63 -2.35
CA HIS A 90 -0.75 -1.42 -3.21
C HIS A 90 -2.07 -0.69 -3.38
N VAL A 91 -2.41 -0.33 -4.61
CA VAL A 91 -3.72 0.26 -4.92
C VAL A 91 -4.46 -0.71 -5.83
N MET A 92 -5.63 -1.15 -5.39
CA MET A 92 -6.37 -2.20 -6.08
C MET A 92 -7.84 -1.81 -6.25
N GLN A 93 -8.46 -2.34 -7.30
CA GLN A 93 -9.91 -2.28 -7.38
C GLN A 93 -10.51 -3.26 -6.36
N PRO A 94 -11.66 -2.96 -5.77
CA PRO A 94 -12.22 -3.80 -4.70
C PRO A 94 -12.34 -5.29 -5.02
N PRO A 95 -12.78 -5.73 -6.19
CA PRO A 95 -12.85 -7.17 -6.47
C PRO A 95 -11.49 -7.86 -6.45
N ILE A 96 -10.45 -7.16 -6.92
CA ILE A 96 -9.09 -7.70 -6.93
C ILE A 96 -8.56 -7.79 -5.50
N ARG A 97 -8.80 -6.75 -4.71
CA ARG A 97 -8.37 -6.71 -3.31
C ARG A 97 -9.00 -7.85 -2.52
N GLU A 98 -10.29 -8.06 -2.70
CA GLU A 98 -11.02 -9.13 -2.04
C GLU A 98 -10.49 -10.51 -2.45
N PHE A 99 -10.27 -10.70 -3.74
CA PHE A 99 -9.82 -11.99 -4.28
C PHE A 99 -8.44 -12.39 -3.73
N TYR A 100 -7.47 -11.48 -3.76
CA TYR A 100 -6.11 -11.79 -3.34
C TYR A 100 -5.90 -11.67 -1.83
N ASP A 101 -6.67 -10.81 -1.17
CA ASP A 101 -6.68 -10.69 0.29
C ASP A 101 -5.28 -10.58 0.91
N LEU A 102 -4.49 -9.61 0.46
CA LEU A 102 -3.13 -9.39 0.95
C LEU A 102 -3.08 -9.13 2.45
N GLU A 103 -4.07 -8.43 2.97
CA GLU A 103 -4.13 -8.08 4.38
C GLU A 103 -4.13 -9.32 5.25
N ARG A 104 -4.87 -10.33 4.84
CA ARG A 104 -4.93 -11.59 5.57
C ARG A 104 -3.60 -12.33 5.51
N LEU A 105 -2.94 -12.28 4.35
CA LEU A 105 -1.65 -12.93 4.17
C LEU A 105 -0.62 -12.41 5.18
N TRP A 106 -0.67 -11.10 5.46
CA TRP A 106 0.28 -10.45 6.34
C TRP A 106 -0.26 -10.19 7.75
N ASP A 107 -1.48 -10.62 8.06
CA ASP A 107 -2.07 -10.49 9.40
C ASP A 107 -1.46 -11.56 10.30
N ARG A 108 -0.71 -11.13 11.30
CA ARG A 108 -0.03 -12.04 12.23
C ARG A 108 -1.00 -12.95 12.95
N ARG A 109 -2.15 -12.43 13.36
CA ARG A 109 -3.15 -13.23 14.06
C ARG A 109 -3.73 -14.30 13.15
N SER A 110 -4.03 -13.97 11.91
CA SER A 110 -4.54 -14.93 10.95
C SER A 110 -3.52 -16.03 10.66
N ARG A 111 -2.25 -15.66 10.54
CA ARG A 111 -1.17 -16.63 10.30
C ARG A 111 -0.99 -17.56 11.49
N ASP A 112 -0.98 -17.01 12.70
CA ASP A 112 -0.86 -17.80 13.92
C ASP A 112 -2.03 -18.77 14.06
N THR A 113 -3.23 -18.30 13.78
CA THR A 113 -4.44 -19.13 13.82
C THR A 113 -4.36 -20.25 12.79
N ALA A 114 -3.90 -19.95 11.59
CA ALA A 114 -3.76 -20.95 10.53
C ALA A 114 -2.75 -22.03 10.93
N GLU A 115 -1.63 -21.64 11.49
CA GLU A 115 -0.62 -22.58 11.95
C GLU A 115 -1.17 -23.51 13.04
N ASN A 116 -1.89 -22.94 13.98
CA ASN A 116 -2.48 -23.70 15.07
C ASN A 116 -3.61 -24.60 14.58
N GLY A 117 -4.36 -24.13 13.61
CA GLY A 117 -5.50 -24.86 13.08
C GLY A 117 -5.13 -26.12 12.30
N GLU A 118 -3.90 -26.24 11.87
CA GLU A 118 -3.43 -27.40 11.13
C GLU A 118 -3.06 -28.58 12.02
N ARG A 119 -3.06 -28.38 13.30
CA ARG A 119 -2.61 -29.41 14.26
C ARG A 119 -3.71 -30.22 14.88
#